data_b5cb4ed5a0f1db0e9b0e0c3be3f4beb0
#
_entry.id   b5cb4ed5a0f1db0e9b0e0c3be3f4beb0
#
_cell.length_a   1.000
_cell.length_b   1.000
_cell.length_c   1.000
_cell.angle_alpha   90.00
_cell.angle_beta   90.00
_cell.angle_gamma   90.00
#
_symmetry.space_group_name_H-M   'P 1'
#
loop_
_entity.id
_entity.type
_entity.pdbx_description
1 polymer ?
#
loop_
_entity_poly.entity_id
_entity_poly.type
_entity_poly.pdbx_seq_one_letter_code
_entity_poly.pdbx_strand_id
1 'polypeptide(L)'
;MGYTKDQDWHEFKIYIPDGVPEKHLRIGEIVKKKYGLKVMKFKNAKSIMPYAQKVFQTLNESYAPLYGFARLTQKQIDYYINMYIPMLRYDLVTLIVREEDDEVVGFGISLPNLSKAMQKAKGHLFPFGWIHLLKALKSKPKVIDLYLTGVLP
;
A
#
# COMPACT_ATOMS: atom_id res chain seq x y z
N MET A 1 1.57 -23.35 30.07
CA MET A 1 2.62 -23.27 29.04
C MET A 1 3.56 -22.08 29.24
N GLY A 2 3.43 -21.21 30.23
CA GLY A 2 4.39 -20.15 30.56
C GLY A 2 4.53 -18.97 29.58
N TYR A 3 3.68 -18.88 28.58
CA TYR A 3 3.67 -17.72 27.66
C TYR A 3 2.83 -16.59 28.24
N THR A 4 3.35 -15.38 28.17
CA THR A 4 2.64 -14.14 28.50
C THR A 4 2.30 -13.41 27.20
N LYS A 5 1.20 -12.65 27.22
CA LYS A 5 0.81 -11.81 26.08
C LYS A 5 1.86 -10.73 25.87
N ASP A 6 2.31 -10.55 24.65
CA ASP A 6 3.34 -9.58 24.28
C ASP A 6 2.72 -8.35 23.59
N GLN A 7 1.99 -8.53 22.49
CA GLN A 7 1.42 -7.44 21.70
C GLN A 7 0.01 -7.78 21.18
N ASP A 8 -0.83 -6.77 21.04
CA ASP A 8 -2.11 -6.84 20.33
C ASP A 8 -2.01 -6.23 18.94
N TRP A 9 -2.66 -6.88 17.98
CA TRP A 9 -2.84 -6.37 16.64
C TRP A 9 -4.33 -6.11 16.40
N HIS A 10 -4.67 -4.93 15.89
CA HIS A 10 -6.04 -4.54 15.64
C HIS A 10 -6.28 -4.35 14.15
N GLU A 11 -7.37 -4.92 13.65
CA GLU A 11 -7.87 -4.70 12.30
C GLU A 11 -9.14 -3.84 12.36
N PHE A 12 -9.23 -2.84 11.51
CA PHE A 12 -10.36 -1.93 11.44
C PHE A 12 -11.05 -2.02 10.09
N LYS A 13 -12.38 -2.12 10.12
CA LYS A 13 -13.21 -1.97 8.92
C LYS A 13 -13.71 -0.54 8.83
N ILE A 14 -13.34 0.14 7.76
CA ILE A 14 -13.73 1.52 7.49
C ILE A 14 -14.78 1.52 6.38
N TYR A 15 -15.92 2.16 6.65
CA TYR A 15 -16.95 2.41 5.64
C TYR A 15 -16.65 3.73 4.95
N ILE A 16 -16.44 3.67 3.62
CA ILE A 16 -16.16 4.87 2.83
C ILE A 16 -17.49 5.55 2.52
N PRO A 17 -17.68 6.84 2.87
CA PRO A 17 -18.87 7.61 2.50
C PRO A 17 -18.91 7.86 0.98
N ASP A 18 -20.09 8.25 0.47
CA ASP A 18 -20.30 8.52 -0.96
C ASP A 18 -19.44 9.66 -1.54
N GLY A 19 -18.78 10.43 -0.70
CA GLY A 19 -17.84 11.48 -1.07
C GLY A 19 -16.85 11.78 0.05
N VAL A 20 -15.72 12.37 -0.31
CA VAL A 20 -14.73 12.84 0.68
C VAL A 20 -15.28 14.09 1.35
N PRO A 21 -15.40 14.14 2.69
CA PRO A 21 -15.88 15.33 3.39
C PRO A 21 -15.04 16.57 3.05
N GLU A 22 -15.70 17.70 2.80
CA GLU A 22 -15.04 18.97 2.39
C GLU A 22 -13.91 19.38 3.34
N LYS A 23 -14.10 19.16 4.65
CA LYS A 23 -13.07 19.42 5.66
C LYS A 23 -11.75 18.70 5.33
N HIS A 24 -11.79 17.43 4.93
CA HIS A 24 -10.59 16.66 4.59
C HIS A 24 -9.95 17.15 3.30
N LEU A 25 -10.76 17.50 2.29
CA LEU A 25 -10.26 18.08 1.04
C LEU A 25 -9.53 19.40 1.31
N ARG A 26 -10.16 20.29 2.10
CA ARG A 26 -9.58 21.59 2.46
C ARG A 26 -8.27 21.44 3.24
N ILE A 27 -8.24 20.55 4.23
CA ILE A 27 -7.01 20.28 5.01
C ILE A 27 -5.92 19.73 4.08
N GLY A 28 -6.24 18.79 3.20
CA GLY A 28 -5.30 18.24 2.23
C GLY A 28 -4.68 19.31 1.34
N GLU A 29 -5.49 20.25 0.83
CA GLU A 29 -4.96 21.36 0.01
C GLU A 29 -4.05 22.32 0.81
N ILE A 30 -4.39 22.62 2.07
CA ILE A 30 -3.56 23.45 2.94
C ILE A 30 -2.22 22.77 3.19
N VAL A 31 -2.23 21.48 3.53
CA VAL A 31 -1.01 20.69 3.80
C VAL A 31 -0.12 20.61 2.57
N LYS A 32 -0.70 20.31 1.40
CA LYS A 32 0.03 20.26 0.13
C LYS A 32 0.75 21.60 -0.14
N LYS A 33 0.04 22.71 -0.02
CA LYS A 33 0.63 24.05 -0.24
C LYS A 33 1.69 24.40 0.79
N LYS A 34 1.42 24.10 2.07
CA LYS A 34 2.33 24.44 3.17
C LYS A 34 3.68 23.73 3.08
N TYR A 35 3.66 22.48 2.64
CA TYR A 35 4.85 21.61 2.62
C TYR A 35 5.36 21.30 1.21
N GLY A 36 4.85 21.96 0.18
CA GLY A 36 5.27 21.72 -1.21
C GLY A 36 5.05 20.26 -1.64
N LEU A 37 3.88 19.68 -1.32
CA LEU A 37 3.64 18.27 -1.56
C LEU A 37 2.82 18.04 -2.83
N LYS A 38 3.19 17.00 -3.57
CA LYS A 38 2.51 16.53 -4.76
C LYS A 38 1.98 15.11 -4.58
N VAL A 39 0.72 14.89 -4.95
CA VAL A 39 0.11 13.55 -4.95
C VAL A 39 0.32 12.90 -6.30
N MET A 40 1.01 11.77 -6.32
CA MET A 40 1.31 11.01 -7.53
C MET A 40 0.34 9.85 -7.69
N LYS A 41 -0.14 9.67 -8.93
CA LYS A 41 -0.96 8.53 -9.37
C LYS A 41 -0.27 7.86 -10.54
N PHE A 42 -0.40 6.54 -10.65
CA PHE A 42 0.33 5.74 -11.63
C PHE A 42 -0.62 5.00 -12.56
N LYS A 43 -0.18 4.78 -13.79
CA LYS A 43 -0.94 4.05 -14.80
C LYS A 43 -0.32 2.69 -15.14
N ASN A 44 0.98 2.52 -14.89
CA ASN A 44 1.73 1.33 -15.27
C ASN A 44 3.04 1.20 -14.47
N ALA A 45 3.72 0.06 -14.60
CA ALA A 45 5.00 -0.22 -13.94
C ALA A 45 6.08 0.81 -14.28
N LYS A 46 6.17 1.24 -15.54
CA LYS A 46 7.20 2.19 -15.98
C LYS A 46 7.10 3.53 -15.24
N SER A 47 5.89 3.98 -14.93
CA SER A 47 5.68 5.27 -14.25
C SER A 47 6.00 5.23 -12.75
N ILE A 48 5.88 4.08 -12.08
CA ILE A 48 6.20 3.95 -10.65
C ILE A 48 7.64 3.53 -10.38
N MET A 49 8.29 2.86 -11.34
CA MET A 49 9.63 2.31 -11.18
C MET A 49 10.68 3.32 -10.65
N PRO A 50 10.71 4.59 -11.12
CA PRO A 50 11.65 5.58 -10.58
C PRO A 50 11.49 5.87 -9.08
N TYR A 51 10.30 5.63 -8.53
CA TYR A 51 9.99 5.85 -7.12
C TYR A 51 10.09 4.59 -6.27
N ALA A 52 10.28 3.42 -6.87
CA ALA A 52 10.22 2.15 -6.15
C ALA A 52 11.22 2.06 -5.00
N GLN A 53 12.48 2.44 -5.22
CA GLN A 53 13.51 2.47 -4.18
C GLN A 53 13.14 3.46 -3.06
N LYS A 54 12.69 4.65 -3.41
CA LYS A 54 12.30 5.70 -2.47
C LYS A 54 11.14 5.24 -1.57
N VAL A 55 10.15 4.53 -2.14
CA VAL A 55 9.03 3.95 -1.36
C VAL A 55 9.52 2.98 -0.30
N PHE A 56 10.47 2.09 -0.63
CA PHE A 56 11.02 1.15 0.35
C PHE A 56 11.92 1.83 1.40
N GLN A 57 12.60 2.92 1.04
CA GLN A 57 13.34 3.75 1.99
C GLN A 57 12.36 4.40 2.98
N THR A 58 11.30 5.04 2.47
CA THR A 58 10.21 5.62 3.30
C THR A 58 9.57 4.56 4.19
N LEU A 59 9.36 3.33 3.67
CA LEU A 59 8.84 2.22 4.46
C LEU A 59 9.79 1.87 5.60
N ASN A 60 11.08 1.72 5.33
CA ASN A 60 12.06 1.41 6.36
C ASN A 60 12.12 2.46 7.47
N GLU A 61 11.93 3.74 7.13
CA GLU A 61 11.97 4.84 8.09
C GLU A 61 10.66 4.96 8.87
N SER A 62 9.53 4.95 8.18
CA SER A 62 8.21 5.09 8.80
C SER A 62 7.84 3.89 9.69
N TYR A 63 8.36 2.69 9.38
CA TYR A 63 8.06 1.48 10.13
C TYR A 63 9.12 1.15 11.21
N ALA A 64 10.26 1.84 11.21
CA ALA A 64 11.33 1.61 12.19
C ALA A 64 10.86 1.58 13.66
N PRO A 65 9.92 2.45 14.10
CA PRO A 65 9.43 2.43 15.48
C PRO A 65 8.38 1.35 15.76
N LEU A 66 7.91 0.60 14.73
CA LEU A 66 6.87 -0.40 14.92
C LEU A 66 7.43 -1.66 15.57
N TYR A 67 6.66 -2.20 16.52
CA TYR A 67 7.01 -3.44 17.20
C TYR A 67 7.24 -4.60 16.22
N GLY A 68 8.38 -5.27 16.35
CA GLY A 68 8.73 -6.43 15.52
C GLY A 68 9.17 -6.11 14.09
N PHE A 69 9.23 -4.83 13.69
CA PHE A 69 9.71 -4.47 12.36
C PHE A 69 11.23 -4.57 12.27
N ALA A 70 11.73 -5.28 11.26
CA ALA A 70 13.14 -5.31 10.88
C ALA A 70 13.33 -4.56 9.56
N ARG A 71 14.30 -3.64 9.52
CA ARG A 71 14.61 -2.87 8.30
C ARG A 71 14.97 -3.81 7.15
N LEU A 72 14.41 -3.56 5.99
CA LEU A 72 14.73 -4.29 4.77
C LEU A 72 16.13 -3.92 4.28
N THR A 73 16.92 -4.94 3.96
CA THR A 73 18.20 -4.78 3.30
C THR A 73 18.03 -4.42 1.82
N GLN A 74 19.03 -3.82 1.19
CA GLN A 74 18.98 -3.48 -0.25
C GLN A 74 18.64 -4.69 -1.12
N LYS A 75 19.22 -5.86 -0.83
CA LYS A 75 18.93 -7.10 -1.56
C LYS A 75 17.46 -7.52 -1.47
N GLN A 76 16.84 -7.34 -0.30
CA GLN A 76 15.40 -7.62 -0.13
C GLN A 76 14.55 -6.58 -0.86
N ILE A 77 14.93 -5.31 -0.81
CA ILE A 77 14.24 -4.24 -1.54
C ILE A 77 14.24 -4.53 -3.05
N ASP A 78 15.40 -4.83 -3.63
CA ASP A 78 15.52 -5.14 -5.06
C ASP A 78 14.69 -6.37 -5.46
N TYR A 79 14.69 -7.39 -4.62
CA TYR A 79 13.86 -8.57 -4.80
C TYR A 79 12.36 -8.24 -4.79
N TYR A 80 11.92 -7.44 -3.80
CA TYR A 80 10.50 -7.07 -3.68
C TYR A 80 10.04 -6.13 -4.79
N ILE A 81 10.88 -5.20 -5.24
CA ILE A 81 10.58 -4.34 -6.39
C ILE A 81 10.28 -5.20 -7.62
N ASN A 82 11.17 -6.14 -7.93
CA ASN A 82 11.02 -7.01 -9.10
C ASN A 82 9.80 -7.92 -9.01
N MET A 83 9.47 -8.40 -7.80
CA MET A 83 8.36 -9.31 -7.59
C MET A 83 7.00 -8.59 -7.55
N TYR A 84 6.89 -7.47 -6.83
CA TYR A 84 5.60 -6.86 -6.54
C TYR A 84 5.19 -5.77 -7.53
N ILE A 85 6.12 -4.98 -8.06
CA ILE A 85 5.76 -3.89 -8.97
C ILE A 85 4.90 -4.37 -10.15
N PRO A 86 5.21 -5.50 -10.84
CA PRO A 86 4.38 -5.97 -11.96
C PRO A 86 2.98 -6.42 -11.55
N MET A 87 2.76 -6.75 -10.28
CA MET A 87 1.49 -7.26 -9.75
C MET A 87 0.58 -6.17 -9.17
N LEU A 88 1.08 -4.95 -9.03
CA LEU A 88 0.32 -3.86 -8.41
C LEU A 88 -0.90 -3.45 -9.25
N ARG A 89 -1.94 -3.08 -8.55
CA ARG A 89 -3.05 -2.28 -9.07
C ARG A 89 -2.67 -0.80 -8.98
N TYR A 90 -2.12 -0.24 -10.06
CA TYR A 90 -1.57 1.12 -10.06
C TYR A 90 -2.59 2.20 -9.72
N ASP A 91 -3.87 1.96 -10.02
CA ASP A 91 -5.01 2.81 -9.62
C ASP A 91 -5.25 2.83 -8.10
N LEU A 92 -4.74 1.84 -7.37
CA LEU A 92 -4.81 1.73 -5.91
C LEU A 92 -3.48 2.09 -5.21
N VAL A 93 -2.53 2.66 -5.95
CA VAL A 93 -1.26 3.15 -5.42
C VAL A 93 -1.28 4.68 -5.42
N THR A 94 -0.89 5.27 -4.30
CA THR A 94 -0.74 6.71 -4.15
C THR A 94 0.60 6.99 -3.48
N LEU A 95 1.38 7.91 -4.03
CA LEU A 95 2.57 8.44 -3.38
C LEU A 95 2.37 9.93 -3.10
N ILE A 96 2.94 10.40 -2.01
CA ILE A 96 3.08 11.81 -1.67
C ILE A 96 4.55 12.14 -1.77
N VAL A 97 4.86 13.08 -2.66
CA VAL A 97 6.23 13.45 -3.01
C VAL A 97 6.43 14.92 -2.66
N ARG A 98 7.56 15.25 -2.06
CA ARG A 98 7.97 16.63 -1.82
C ARG A 98 8.55 17.18 -3.13
N GLU A 99 8.05 18.36 -3.57
CA GLU A 99 8.41 18.91 -4.89
C GLU A 99 9.86 19.43 -4.95
N GLU A 100 10.43 19.82 -3.82
CA GLU A 100 11.76 20.42 -3.72
C GLU A 100 12.88 19.43 -4.09
N ASP A 101 12.78 18.19 -3.65
CA ASP A 101 13.83 17.16 -3.75
C ASP A 101 13.34 15.83 -4.34
N ASP A 102 12.08 15.79 -4.77
CA ASP A 102 11.42 14.59 -5.31
C ASP A 102 11.45 13.41 -4.32
N GLU A 103 11.49 13.68 -3.00
CA GLU A 103 11.46 12.66 -1.97
C GLU A 103 10.05 12.13 -1.73
N VAL A 104 9.93 10.81 -1.58
CA VAL A 104 8.66 10.17 -1.20
C VAL A 104 8.47 10.30 0.31
N VAL A 105 7.63 11.22 0.73
CA VAL A 105 7.33 11.49 2.14
C VAL A 105 6.16 10.68 2.67
N GLY A 106 5.39 10.07 1.78
CA GLY A 106 4.30 9.20 2.16
C GLY A 106 3.84 8.30 1.03
N PHE A 107 3.28 7.16 1.38
CA PHE A 107 2.74 6.21 0.42
C PHE A 107 1.52 5.47 0.96
N GLY A 108 0.65 5.07 0.04
CA GLY A 108 -0.46 4.16 0.30
C GLY A 108 -0.58 3.14 -0.82
N ILE A 109 -0.46 1.87 -0.46
CA ILE A 109 -0.61 0.74 -1.37
C ILE A 109 -1.78 -0.10 -0.89
N SER A 110 -2.81 -0.17 -1.73
CA SER A 110 -4.02 -0.93 -1.44
C SER A 110 -4.21 -2.05 -2.45
N LEU A 111 -4.85 -3.11 -2.02
CA LEU A 111 -5.16 -4.27 -2.86
C LEU A 111 -6.66 -4.60 -2.77
N PRO A 112 -7.26 -5.15 -3.83
CA PRO A 112 -8.58 -5.75 -3.74
C PRO A 112 -8.57 -6.89 -2.71
N ASN A 113 -9.59 -6.96 -1.85
CA ASN A 113 -9.72 -8.08 -0.94
C ASN A 113 -9.90 -9.40 -1.70
N LEU A 114 -8.99 -10.34 -1.48
CA LEU A 114 -8.96 -11.64 -2.18
C LEU A 114 -9.62 -12.77 -1.40
N SER A 115 -10.11 -12.55 -0.19
CA SER A 115 -10.64 -13.60 0.70
C SER A 115 -11.70 -14.46 0.03
N LYS A 116 -12.67 -13.84 -0.64
CA LYS A 116 -13.73 -14.60 -1.36
C LYS A 116 -13.21 -15.39 -2.56
N ALA A 117 -12.19 -14.88 -3.25
CA ALA A 117 -11.55 -15.58 -4.35
C ALA A 117 -10.77 -16.79 -3.85
N MET A 118 -10.05 -16.64 -2.75
CA MET A 118 -9.32 -17.74 -2.10
C MET A 118 -10.25 -18.81 -1.55
N GLN A 119 -11.37 -18.41 -0.94
CA GLN A 119 -12.42 -19.36 -0.51
C GLN A 119 -12.97 -20.18 -1.69
N LYS A 120 -13.26 -19.54 -2.83
CA LYS A 120 -13.71 -20.23 -4.05
C LYS A 120 -12.65 -21.19 -4.61
N ALA A 121 -11.40 -20.81 -4.54
CA ALA A 121 -10.26 -21.63 -4.92
C ALA A 121 -9.99 -22.77 -3.93
N LYS A 122 -10.64 -22.80 -2.74
CA LYS A 122 -10.42 -23.77 -1.65
C LYS A 122 -8.93 -23.90 -1.27
N GLY A 123 -8.17 -22.82 -1.38
CA GLY A 123 -6.73 -22.80 -1.12
C GLY A 123 -5.85 -23.42 -2.24
N HIS A 124 -6.43 -23.95 -3.31
CA HIS A 124 -5.68 -24.55 -4.42
C HIS A 124 -5.58 -23.59 -5.59
N LEU A 125 -4.35 -23.24 -6.01
CA LEU A 125 -4.13 -22.40 -7.19
C LEU A 125 -4.33 -23.18 -8.49
N PHE A 126 -3.88 -24.42 -8.52
CA PHE A 126 -3.98 -25.28 -9.69
C PHE A 126 -5.05 -26.36 -9.50
N PRO A 127 -5.75 -26.79 -10.60
CA PRO A 127 -5.57 -26.29 -11.97
C PRO A 127 -6.27 -24.96 -12.27
N PHE A 128 -7.33 -24.55 -11.56
CA PHE A 128 -8.18 -23.40 -11.96
C PHE A 128 -8.37 -22.33 -10.88
N GLY A 129 -7.83 -22.52 -9.66
CA GLY A 129 -8.00 -21.58 -8.55
C GLY A 129 -7.43 -20.19 -8.84
N TRP A 130 -6.34 -20.10 -9.61
CA TRP A 130 -5.72 -18.85 -10.05
C TRP A 130 -6.67 -17.95 -10.86
N ILE A 131 -7.65 -18.53 -11.58
CA ILE A 131 -8.65 -17.77 -12.36
C ILE A 131 -9.50 -16.91 -11.43
N HIS A 132 -9.91 -17.45 -10.27
CA HIS A 132 -10.68 -16.69 -9.28
C HIS A 132 -9.89 -15.50 -8.74
N LEU A 133 -8.60 -15.67 -8.50
CA LEU A 133 -7.70 -14.61 -8.02
C LEU A 133 -7.49 -13.53 -9.08
N LEU A 134 -7.17 -13.90 -10.31
CA LEU A 134 -7.00 -12.95 -11.40
C LEU A 134 -8.30 -12.17 -11.68
N LYS A 135 -9.44 -12.81 -11.64
CA LYS A 135 -10.73 -12.13 -11.80
C LYS A 135 -10.97 -11.13 -10.67
N ALA A 136 -10.65 -11.48 -9.43
CA ALA A 136 -10.78 -10.59 -8.28
C ALA A 136 -9.83 -9.38 -8.39
N LEU A 137 -8.57 -9.61 -8.79
CA LEU A 137 -7.58 -8.54 -8.98
C LEU A 137 -7.97 -7.55 -10.10
N LYS A 138 -8.58 -8.03 -11.18
CA LYS A 138 -8.97 -7.19 -12.35
C LYS A 138 -10.34 -6.54 -12.22
N SER A 139 -11.20 -7.02 -11.33
CA SER A 139 -12.55 -6.47 -11.14
C SER A 139 -12.54 -5.17 -10.33
N LYS A 140 -13.66 -4.42 -10.37
CA LYS A 140 -13.89 -3.32 -9.41
C LYS A 140 -14.13 -3.92 -8.03
N PRO A 141 -13.26 -3.70 -7.04
CA PRO A 141 -13.41 -4.29 -5.73
C PRO A 141 -14.52 -3.57 -4.94
N LYS A 142 -15.32 -4.33 -4.20
CA LYS A 142 -16.25 -3.77 -3.18
C LYS A 142 -15.55 -3.55 -1.84
N VAL A 143 -14.47 -4.28 -1.59
CA VAL A 143 -13.65 -4.19 -0.38
C VAL A 143 -12.20 -4.09 -0.82
N ILE A 144 -11.49 -3.16 -0.24
CA ILE A 144 -10.08 -2.89 -0.47
C ILE A 144 -9.36 -3.06 0.85
N ASP A 145 -8.27 -3.80 0.85
CA ASP A 145 -7.37 -3.91 1.98
C ASP A 145 -6.29 -2.82 1.86
N LEU A 146 -6.17 -2.01 2.89
CA LEU A 146 -5.08 -1.04 3.03
C LEU A 146 -3.83 -1.82 3.44
N TYR A 147 -3.03 -2.21 2.47
CA TYR A 147 -1.98 -3.21 2.66
C TYR A 147 -0.71 -2.61 3.27
N LEU A 148 -0.23 -1.51 2.71
CA LEU A 148 0.93 -0.79 3.23
C LEU A 148 0.65 0.71 3.18
N THR A 149 0.87 1.38 4.30
CA THR A 149 0.81 2.84 4.40
C THR A 149 1.93 3.33 5.29
N GLY A 150 2.63 4.35 4.87
CA GLY A 150 3.67 4.98 5.65
C GLY A 150 3.75 6.46 5.35
N VAL A 151 4.14 7.23 6.35
CA VAL A 151 4.42 8.66 6.25
C VAL A 151 5.68 8.92 7.07
N LEU A 152 6.61 9.71 6.53
CA LEU A 152 7.77 10.17 7.30
C LEU A 152 7.31 11.04 8.48
N PRO A 153 8.00 10.99 9.61
CA PRO A 153 7.70 11.81 10.78
C PRO A 153 7.85 13.32 10.52
#